data_eed9d661b097689f30ee7fbe8a825cba
#
_entry.id   eed9d661b097689f30ee7fbe8a825cba
#
_cell.length_a   1.000
_cell.length_b   1.000
_cell.length_c   1.000
_cell.angle_alpha   90.00
_cell.angle_beta   90.00
_cell.angle_gamma   90.00
#
_symmetry.space_group_name_H-M   'P 1'
#
loop_
_entity.id
_entity.type
_entity.pdbx_description
1 polymer ?
#
loop_
_entity_poly.entity_id
_entity_poly.type
_entity_poly.pdbx_seq_one_letter_code
_entity_poly.pdbx_strand_id
1 'polypeptide(L)'
;MSLPVPPDHLPFTGDPDADALIATNPLALLIGFALDQQVTVQKAFSGPLELQRRIGTLDTATIARMDPEALATVFRTPPALHRFPGNMAGRVQDLCRAIAEQYEGDASRIWDEAADAKDLHKRLIALPGIGEMKAGTILALLGNRYGIKPAGWEEVRPKGPTLGDVDSAEALAEYQAGKRARKAEARAAQGKA
;
A
#
# COMPACT_ATOMS: atom_id res chain seq x y z
N MET A 1 -14.05 24.31 -7.47
CA MET A 1 -13.14 23.22 -7.87
C MET A 1 -13.82 21.92 -7.50
N SER A 2 -14.11 21.05 -8.49
CA SER A 2 -14.65 19.73 -8.18
C SER A 2 -13.56 18.95 -7.45
N LEU A 3 -13.91 18.30 -6.34
CA LEU A 3 -13.02 17.34 -5.70
C LEU A 3 -12.67 16.26 -6.73
N PRO A 4 -11.40 15.81 -6.81
CA PRO A 4 -11.03 14.75 -7.72
C PRO A 4 -11.85 13.49 -7.41
N VAL A 5 -12.40 12.88 -8.44
CA VAL A 5 -13.11 11.62 -8.30
C VAL A 5 -12.05 10.52 -8.09
N PRO A 6 -12.11 9.77 -6.99
CA PRO A 6 -11.20 8.64 -6.79
C PRO A 6 -11.31 7.67 -7.98
N PRO A 7 -10.22 6.99 -8.37
CA PRO A 7 -10.31 5.96 -9.40
C PRO A 7 -11.23 4.82 -8.91
N ASP A 8 -11.97 4.24 -9.82
CA ASP A 8 -12.82 3.07 -9.53
C ASP A 8 -12.02 1.77 -9.44
N HIS A 9 -10.81 1.75 -9.99
CA HIS A 9 -9.87 0.64 -9.91
C HIS A 9 -8.41 1.12 -9.99
N LEU A 10 -7.50 0.31 -9.41
CA LEU A 10 -6.05 0.42 -9.58
C LEU A 10 -5.56 -0.88 -10.24
N PRO A 11 -4.95 -0.84 -11.43
CA PRO A 11 -4.65 -2.03 -12.23
C PRO A 11 -3.39 -2.76 -11.73
N PHE A 12 -3.38 -3.18 -10.44
CA PHE A 12 -2.20 -3.75 -9.80
C PHE A 12 -2.23 -5.27 -9.71
N THR A 13 -3.40 -5.89 -9.75
CA THR A 13 -3.54 -7.32 -9.46
C THR A 13 -3.92 -8.16 -10.66
N GLY A 14 -4.71 -7.62 -11.56
CA GLY A 14 -5.39 -8.34 -12.64
C GLY A 14 -6.69 -9.01 -12.21
N ASP A 15 -7.09 -8.89 -10.93
CA ASP A 15 -8.40 -9.27 -10.41
C ASP A 15 -9.24 -7.99 -10.25
N PRO A 16 -10.34 -7.84 -11.00
CA PRO A 16 -11.17 -6.63 -10.96
C PRO A 16 -11.69 -6.29 -9.57
N ASP A 17 -12.05 -7.31 -8.77
CA ASP A 17 -12.56 -7.09 -7.41
C ASP A 17 -11.46 -6.58 -6.48
N ALA A 18 -10.25 -7.12 -6.59
CA ALA A 18 -9.11 -6.66 -5.82
C ALA A 18 -8.69 -5.25 -6.25
N ASP A 19 -8.64 -4.97 -7.55
CA ASP A 19 -8.28 -3.66 -8.10
C ASP A 19 -9.31 -2.58 -7.71
N ALA A 20 -10.60 -2.92 -7.66
CA ALA A 20 -11.64 -2.02 -7.16
C ALA A 20 -11.55 -1.81 -5.65
N LEU A 21 -11.30 -2.87 -4.87
CA LEU A 21 -11.18 -2.76 -3.42
C LEU A 21 -10.04 -1.84 -3.00
N ILE A 22 -8.84 -2.01 -3.55
CA ILE A 22 -7.69 -1.16 -3.20
C ILE A 22 -7.83 0.27 -3.71
N ALA A 23 -8.64 0.51 -4.72
CA ALA A 23 -8.92 1.86 -5.23
C ALA A 23 -9.91 2.62 -4.33
N THR A 24 -10.89 1.94 -3.77
CA THR A 24 -12.03 2.56 -3.07
C THR A 24 -11.96 2.45 -1.55
N ASN A 25 -11.08 1.59 -1.02
CA ASN A 25 -10.91 1.39 0.42
C ASN A 25 -9.49 1.80 0.86
N PRO A 26 -9.34 2.92 1.59
CA PRO A 26 -8.05 3.42 2.08
C PRO A 26 -7.25 2.40 2.89
N LEU A 27 -7.90 1.64 3.77
CA LEU A 27 -7.23 0.61 4.55
C LEU A 27 -6.72 -0.54 3.67
N ALA A 28 -7.51 -0.98 2.68
CA ALA A 28 -7.08 -2.01 1.73
C ALA A 28 -5.84 -1.57 0.96
N LEU A 29 -5.79 -0.32 0.51
CA LEU A 29 -4.63 0.26 -0.16
C LEU A 29 -3.38 0.20 0.73
N LEU A 30 -3.49 0.65 1.98
CA LEU A 30 -2.37 0.65 2.93
C LEU A 30 -1.92 -0.76 3.31
N ILE A 31 -2.83 -1.72 3.45
CA ILE A 31 -2.50 -3.14 3.67
C ILE A 31 -1.73 -3.67 2.46
N GLY A 32 -2.16 -3.39 1.23
CA GLY A 32 -1.44 -3.76 0.02
C GLY A 32 0.01 -3.27 0.03
N PHE A 33 0.23 -2.00 0.37
CA PHE A 33 1.58 -1.45 0.54
C PHE A 33 2.37 -2.09 1.69
N ALA A 34 1.73 -2.38 2.82
CA ALA A 34 2.40 -3.06 3.93
C ALA A 34 2.88 -4.45 3.51
N LEU A 35 2.10 -5.16 2.70
CA LEU A 35 2.42 -6.49 2.17
C LEU A 35 3.42 -6.46 1.01
N ASP A 36 3.64 -5.33 0.34
CA ASP A 36 4.59 -5.23 -0.79
C ASP A 36 6.04 -5.30 -0.31
N GLN A 37 6.45 -6.50 0.09
CA GLN A 37 7.81 -6.81 0.52
C GLN A 37 8.21 -8.22 0.09
N GLN A 38 9.17 -8.33 -0.82
CA GLN A 38 9.69 -9.60 -1.33
C GLN A 38 8.64 -10.53 -1.97
N VAL A 39 7.58 -9.96 -2.47
CA VAL A 39 6.54 -10.61 -3.28
C VAL A 39 6.29 -9.75 -4.51
N THR A 40 5.47 -10.24 -5.45
CA THR A 40 5.04 -9.43 -6.60
C THR A 40 4.01 -8.39 -6.17
N VAL A 41 3.89 -7.31 -6.94
CA VAL A 41 2.84 -6.29 -6.73
C VAL A 41 1.46 -6.96 -6.74
N GLN A 42 1.22 -7.85 -7.70
CA GLN A 42 -0.02 -8.59 -7.82
C GLN A 42 -0.36 -9.35 -6.54
N LYS A 43 0.60 -10.08 -5.98
CA LYS A 43 0.41 -10.85 -4.74
C LYS A 43 0.14 -9.94 -3.53
N ALA A 44 0.89 -8.84 -3.40
CA ALA A 44 0.74 -7.91 -2.30
C ALA A 44 -0.64 -7.25 -2.30
N PHE A 45 -1.07 -6.73 -3.45
CA PHE A 45 -2.31 -5.97 -3.56
C PHE A 45 -3.57 -6.82 -3.71
N SER A 46 -3.45 -8.12 -4.02
CA SER A 46 -4.55 -9.09 -3.86
C SER A 46 -4.77 -9.50 -2.40
N GLY A 47 -3.79 -9.30 -1.54
CA GLY A 47 -3.83 -9.67 -0.12
C GLY A 47 -5.02 -9.11 0.65
N PRO A 48 -5.37 -7.82 0.53
CA PRO A 48 -6.50 -7.22 1.22
C PRO A 48 -7.84 -7.89 0.92
N LEU A 49 -8.13 -8.18 -0.34
CA LEU A 49 -9.37 -8.87 -0.73
C LEU A 49 -9.42 -10.29 -0.16
N GLU A 50 -8.30 -11.00 -0.25
CA GLU A 50 -8.21 -12.35 0.30
C GLU A 50 -8.34 -12.35 1.83
N LEU A 51 -7.75 -11.37 2.53
CA LEU A 51 -7.93 -11.18 3.96
C LEU A 51 -9.41 -10.93 4.28
N GLN A 52 -10.06 -10.01 3.57
CA GLN A 52 -11.48 -9.72 3.74
C GLN A 52 -12.36 -10.95 3.56
N ARG A 53 -12.09 -11.76 2.53
CA ARG A 53 -12.84 -13.02 2.28
C ARG A 53 -12.70 -14.01 3.42
N ARG A 54 -11.53 -14.08 4.08
CA ARG A 54 -11.23 -15.03 5.16
C ARG A 54 -11.81 -14.62 6.50
N ILE A 55 -11.80 -13.33 6.82
CA ILE A 55 -12.27 -12.83 8.13
C ILE A 55 -13.61 -12.09 8.07
N GLY A 56 -14.16 -11.89 6.86
CA GLY A 56 -15.46 -11.25 6.65
C GLY A 56 -15.48 -9.73 6.72
N THR A 57 -14.35 -9.07 7.00
CA THR A 57 -14.28 -7.61 7.15
C THR A 57 -12.87 -7.07 6.89
N LEU A 58 -12.79 -5.76 6.58
CA LEU A 58 -11.56 -4.95 6.68
C LEU A 58 -11.77 -3.79 7.67
N ASP A 59 -12.50 -4.03 8.75
CA ASP A 59 -12.64 -3.05 9.81
C ASP A 59 -11.35 -2.95 10.64
N THR A 60 -10.83 -1.75 10.77
CA THR A 60 -9.56 -1.44 11.41
C THR A 60 -9.52 -1.91 12.87
N ALA A 61 -10.58 -1.59 13.62
CA ALA A 61 -10.67 -1.91 15.03
C ALA A 61 -10.85 -3.43 15.26
N THR A 62 -11.56 -4.11 14.37
CA THR A 62 -11.73 -5.56 14.41
C THR A 62 -10.39 -6.25 14.21
N ILE A 63 -9.62 -5.90 13.16
CA ILE A 63 -8.31 -6.50 12.90
C ILE A 63 -7.32 -6.19 14.03
N ALA A 64 -7.32 -4.97 14.54
CA ALA A 64 -6.44 -4.54 15.63
C ALA A 64 -6.64 -5.37 16.92
N ARG A 65 -7.88 -5.82 17.18
CA ARG A 65 -8.25 -6.59 18.39
C ARG A 65 -8.25 -8.11 18.21
N MET A 66 -8.05 -8.61 16.98
CA MET A 66 -7.98 -10.05 16.75
C MET A 66 -6.87 -10.68 17.63
N ASP A 67 -7.07 -11.93 18.04
CA ASP A 67 -5.99 -12.72 18.61
C ASP A 67 -4.85 -12.84 17.60
N PRO A 68 -3.60 -12.51 17.96
CA PRO A 68 -2.47 -12.50 17.03
C PRO A 68 -2.21 -13.84 16.35
N GLU A 69 -2.39 -14.96 17.08
CA GLU A 69 -2.19 -16.29 16.51
C GLU A 69 -3.34 -16.70 15.59
N ALA A 70 -4.57 -16.29 15.90
CA ALA A 70 -5.70 -16.47 15.01
C ALA A 70 -5.49 -15.72 13.67
N LEU A 71 -5.03 -14.46 13.72
CA LEU A 71 -4.72 -13.70 12.51
C LEU A 71 -3.54 -14.33 11.76
N ALA A 72 -2.49 -14.75 12.44
CA ALA A 72 -1.37 -15.44 11.81
C ALA A 72 -1.80 -16.74 11.11
N THR A 73 -2.75 -17.48 11.69
CA THR A 73 -3.34 -18.68 11.09
C THR A 73 -4.09 -18.33 9.80
N VAL A 74 -4.88 -17.25 9.80
CA VAL A 74 -5.53 -16.74 8.57
C VAL A 74 -4.50 -16.48 7.46
N PHE A 75 -3.38 -15.87 7.79
CA PHE A 75 -2.30 -15.60 6.82
C PHE A 75 -1.60 -16.85 6.32
N ARG A 76 -1.44 -17.87 7.16
CA ARG A 76 -0.77 -19.15 6.82
C ARG A 76 -1.64 -20.11 6.03
N THR A 77 -2.97 -20.03 6.16
CA THR A 77 -3.91 -20.93 5.48
C THR A 77 -3.65 -20.92 3.96
N PRO A 78 -3.42 -22.10 3.35
CA PRO A 78 -3.15 -22.16 1.91
C PRO A 78 -4.33 -21.70 1.04
N PRO A 79 -4.04 -20.99 -0.05
CA PRO A 79 -2.75 -20.41 -0.42
C PRO A 79 -2.38 -19.27 0.51
N ALA A 80 -1.17 -19.31 1.11
CA ALA A 80 -0.74 -18.32 2.08
C ALA A 80 -0.82 -16.89 1.52
N LEU A 81 -1.27 -15.95 2.35
CA LEU A 81 -1.43 -14.55 1.95
C LEU A 81 -0.08 -13.89 1.57
N HIS A 82 0.99 -14.33 2.21
CA HIS A 82 2.32 -13.78 2.00
C HIS A 82 3.40 -14.85 2.15
N ARG A 83 4.60 -14.62 1.58
CA ARG A 83 5.78 -15.47 1.74
C ARG A 83 6.22 -15.61 3.21
N PHE A 84 6.01 -14.56 4.02
CA PHE A 84 6.29 -14.51 5.45
C PHE A 84 5.00 -14.27 6.23
N PRO A 85 4.08 -15.24 6.29
CA PRO A 85 2.72 -14.99 6.70
C PRO A 85 2.60 -14.51 8.15
N GLY A 86 3.34 -15.09 9.08
CA GLY A 86 3.31 -14.68 10.49
C GLY A 86 3.79 -13.25 10.71
N ASN A 87 4.93 -12.88 10.12
CA ASN A 87 5.45 -11.51 10.23
C ASN A 87 4.50 -10.48 9.60
N MET A 88 3.87 -10.82 8.47
CA MET A 88 2.96 -9.91 7.79
C MET A 88 1.62 -9.78 8.50
N ALA A 89 1.12 -10.85 9.14
CA ALA A 89 -0.06 -10.79 10.00
C ALA A 89 0.16 -9.78 11.14
N GLY A 90 1.28 -9.88 11.87
CA GLY A 90 1.64 -8.93 12.92
C GLY A 90 1.75 -7.49 12.39
N ARG A 91 2.39 -7.29 11.24
CA ARG A 91 2.55 -5.97 10.62
C ARG A 91 1.21 -5.34 10.22
N VAL A 92 0.30 -6.12 9.63
CA VAL A 92 -1.05 -5.65 9.28
C VAL A 92 -1.84 -5.33 10.54
N GLN A 93 -1.71 -6.13 11.59
CA GLN A 93 -2.36 -5.86 12.88
C GLN A 93 -1.84 -4.57 13.51
N ASP A 94 -0.53 -4.35 13.52
CA ASP A 94 0.07 -3.12 14.05
C ASP A 94 -0.32 -1.89 13.23
N LEU A 95 -0.41 -2.01 11.89
CA LEU A 95 -0.93 -0.96 11.02
C LEU A 95 -2.39 -0.61 11.40
N CYS A 96 -3.25 -1.61 11.55
CA CYS A 96 -4.64 -1.40 11.94
C CYS A 96 -4.73 -0.77 13.34
N ARG A 97 -3.89 -1.19 14.29
CA ARG A 97 -3.84 -0.60 15.64
C ARG A 97 -3.43 0.87 15.58
N ALA A 98 -2.39 1.21 14.83
CA ALA A 98 -1.96 2.60 14.66
C ALA A 98 -3.07 3.48 14.04
N ILE A 99 -3.78 2.97 13.04
CA ILE A 99 -4.89 3.70 12.42
C ILE A 99 -6.07 3.83 13.38
N ALA A 100 -6.41 2.78 14.13
CA ALA A 100 -7.48 2.83 15.12
C ALA A 100 -7.22 3.86 16.23
N GLU A 101 -5.98 3.94 16.72
CA GLU A 101 -5.58 4.82 17.82
C GLU A 101 -5.38 6.28 17.38
N GLN A 102 -4.79 6.51 16.20
CA GLN A 102 -4.35 7.84 15.78
C GLN A 102 -5.33 8.53 14.83
N TYR A 103 -6.18 7.76 14.14
CA TYR A 103 -7.08 8.25 13.08
C TYR A 103 -8.53 7.77 13.29
N GLU A 104 -8.90 7.38 14.50
CA GLU A 104 -10.25 6.91 14.87
C GLU A 104 -10.75 5.76 13.98
N GLY A 105 -9.83 4.95 13.45
CA GLY A 105 -10.12 3.82 12.57
C GLY A 105 -10.33 4.17 11.10
N ASP A 106 -10.34 5.45 10.74
CA ASP A 106 -10.50 5.92 9.35
C ASP A 106 -9.13 6.22 8.72
N ALA A 107 -8.69 5.35 7.83
CA ALA A 107 -7.41 5.48 7.15
C ALA A 107 -7.34 6.70 6.20
N SER A 108 -8.48 7.22 5.71
CA SER A 108 -8.48 8.40 4.83
C SER A 108 -8.01 9.66 5.57
N ARG A 109 -8.22 9.74 6.88
CA ARG A 109 -7.80 10.88 7.70
C ARG A 109 -6.29 11.11 7.69
N ILE A 110 -5.50 10.10 7.33
CA ILE A 110 -4.04 10.24 7.20
C ILE A 110 -3.70 11.34 6.19
N TRP A 111 -4.41 11.41 5.08
CA TRP A 111 -4.19 12.42 4.04
C TRP A 111 -5.20 13.55 4.06
N ASP A 112 -6.44 13.31 4.48
CA ASP A 112 -7.48 14.35 4.52
C ASP A 112 -7.17 15.42 5.57
N GLU A 113 -6.51 15.06 6.66
CA GLU A 113 -6.11 15.96 7.76
C GLU A 113 -4.65 16.42 7.69
N ALA A 114 -3.92 16.06 6.64
CA ALA A 114 -2.53 16.49 6.49
C ALA A 114 -2.45 18.00 6.18
N ALA A 115 -1.63 18.72 6.92
CA ALA A 115 -1.47 20.17 6.77
C ALA A 115 -0.80 20.54 5.44
N ASP A 116 0.16 19.73 4.99
CA ASP A 116 0.91 19.88 3.75
C ASP A 116 1.52 18.52 3.32
N ALA A 117 2.27 18.50 2.22
CA ALA A 117 2.89 17.29 1.68
C ALA A 117 3.98 16.70 2.60
N LYS A 118 4.68 17.53 3.36
CA LYS A 118 5.70 17.08 4.32
C LYS A 118 5.04 16.42 5.53
N ASP A 119 3.94 16.99 6.02
CA ASP A 119 3.14 16.38 7.08
C ASP A 119 2.53 15.05 6.62
N LEU A 120 1.96 15.01 5.41
CA LEU A 120 1.46 13.76 4.84
C LEU A 120 2.55 12.69 4.76
N HIS A 121 3.72 13.04 4.24
CA HIS A 121 4.85 12.11 4.13
C HIS A 121 5.29 11.60 5.51
N LYS A 122 5.39 12.48 6.51
CA LYS A 122 5.69 12.12 7.89
C LYS A 122 4.65 11.17 8.51
N ARG A 123 3.35 11.44 8.31
CA ARG A 123 2.27 10.56 8.76
C ARG A 123 2.37 9.17 8.15
N LEU A 124 2.66 9.08 6.84
CA LEU A 124 2.83 7.81 6.14
C LEU A 124 4.02 7.01 6.65
N ILE A 125 5.19 7.63 6.88
CA ILE A 125 6.37 6.95 7.43
C ILE A 125 6.12 6.42 8.86
N ALA A 126 5.29 7.09 9.63
CA ALA A 126 4.95 6.67 10.99
C ALA A 126 4.11 5.38 11.03
N LEU A 127 3.52 4.96 9.90
CA LEU A 127 2.70 3.76 9.84
C LEU A 127 3.56 2.48 9.82
N PRO A 128 3.20 1.46 10.63
CA PRO A 128 3.85 0.16 10.59
C PRO A 128 3.86 -0.46 9.18
N GLY A 129 5.04 -0.84 8.72
CA GLY A 129 5.22 -1.44 7.39
C GLY A 129 5.38 -0.46 6.23
N ILE A 130 5.29 0.84 6.47
CA ILE A 130 5.46 1.89 5.48
C ILE A 130 6.79 2.62 5.78
N GLY A 131 7.81 2.32 4.99
CA GLY A 131 9.10 3.04 5.04
C GLY A 131 9.14 4.18 4.02
N GLU A 132 10.27 4.88 3.98
CA GLU A 132 10.51 6.06 3.13
C GLU A 132 10.08 5.88 1.67
N MET A 133 10.51 4.78 1.03
CA MET A 133 10.17 4.52 -0.37
C MET A 133 8.68 4.29 -0.59
N LYS A 134 8.00 3.59 0.32
CA LYS A 134 6.56 3.34 0.23
C LYS A 134 5.77 4.61 0.49
N ALA A 135 6.16 5.41 1.48
CA ALA A 135 5.54 6.69 1.78
C ALA A 135 5.58 7.63 0.56
N GLY A 136 6.75 7.75 -0.09
CA GLY A 136 6.87 8.50 -1.32
C GLY A 136 5.99 7.95 -2.46
N THR A 137 5.92 6.63 -2.61
CA THR A 137 5.07 5.99 -3.62
C THR A 137 3.58 6.24 -3.35
N ILE A 138 3.13 6.14 -2.09
CA ILE A 138 1.74 6.44 -1.70
C ILE A 138 1.42 7.91 -1.98
N LEU A 139 2.32 8.82 -1.61
CA LEU A 139 2.16 10.25 -1.87
C LEU A 139 2.05 10.55 -3.38
N ALA A 140 2.86 9.91 -4.21
CA ALA A 140 2.75 10.01 -5.67
C ALA A 140 1.42 9.45 -6.19
N LEU A 141 1.00 8.30 -5.69
CA LEU A 141 -0.26 7.65 -6.05
C LEU A 141 -1.47 8.51 -5.68
N LEU A 142 -1.51 9.04 -4.47
CA LEU A 142 -2.57 9.94 -4.01
C LEU A 142 -2.66 11.19 -4.92
N GLY A 143 -1.53 11.77 -5.29
CA GLY A 143 -1.52 12.93 -6.17
C GLY A 143 -1.90 12.61 -7.62
N ASN A 144 -1.37 11.52 -8.19
CA ASN A 144 -1.54 11.18 -9.59
C ASN A 144 -2.89 10.52 -9.88
N ARG A 145 -3.37 9.65 -8.99
CA ARG A 145 -4.58 8.86 -9.22
C ARG A 145 -5.81 9.42 -8.52
N TYR A 146 -5.64 10.02 -7.33
CA TYR A 146 -6.73 10.58 -6.54
C TYR A 146 -6.81 12.11 -6.61
N GLY A 147 -5.82 12.78 -7.22
CA GLY A 147 -5.76 14.24 -7.26
C GLY A 147 -5.50 14.89 -5.89
N ILE A 148 -5.11 14.12 -4.88
CA ILE A 148 -4.80 14.61 -3.54
C ILE A 148 -3.38 15.16 -3.55
N LYS A 149 -3.27 16.47 -3.75
CA LYS A 149 -1.99 17.21 -3.85
C LYS A 149 -1.94 18.32 -2.81
N PRO A 150 -1.60 18.01 -1.55
CA PRO A 150 -1.42 19.04 -0.53
C PRO A 150 -0.28 20.00 -0.90
N ALA A 151 -0.23 21.16 -0.26
CA ALA A 151 0.79 22.17 -0.51
C ALA A 151 2.21 21.57 -0.44
N GLY A 152 3.07 21.89 -1.41
CA GLY A 152 4.43 21.35 -1.51
C GLY A 152 4.51 19.93 -2.09
N TRP A 153 3.43 19.39 -2.67
CA TRP A 153 3.44 18.02 -3.21
C TRP A 153 4.50 17.80 -4.28
N GLU A 154 4.69 18.76 -5.20
CA GLU A 154 5.68 18.66 -6.28
C GLU A 154 7.14 18.60 -5.77
N GLU A 155 7.43 19.18 -4.62
CA GLU A 155 8.76 19.15 -4.00
C GLU A 155 9.04 17.83 -3.28
N VAL A 156 8.01 17.24 -2.66
CA VAL A 156 8.13 16.05 -1.80
C VAL A 156 8.00 14.75 -2.59
N ARG A 157 7.21 14.73 -3.67
CA ARG A 157 7.01 13.50 -4.45
C ARG A 157 8.31 12.95 -5.04
N PRO A 158 8.42 11.62 -5.22
CA PRO A 158 9.55 11.01 -5.92
C PRO A 158 9.74 11.56 -7.33
N LYS A 159 10.98 11.75 -7.75
CA LYS A 159 11.32 12.29 -9.08
C LYS A 159 11.35 11.21 -10.18
N GLY A 160 11.43 9.95 -9.80
CA GLY A 160 11.42 8.82 -10.75
C GLY A 160 10.06 8.12 -10.81
N PRO A 161 9.91 7.16 -11.73
CA PRO A 161 8.67 6.40 -11.87
C PRO A 161 8.36 5.57 -10.62
N THR A 162 7.10 5.63 -10.19
CA THR A 162 6.57 4.93 -9.04
C THR A 162 5.36 4.08 -9.42
N LEU A 163 4.87 3.24 -8.52
CA LEU A 163 3.60 2.55 -8.70
C LEU A 163 2.41 3.54 -8.81
N GLY A 164 2.57 4.76 -8.30
CA GLY A 164 1.59 5.84 -8.45
C GLY A 164 1.39 6.35 -9.89
N ASP A 165 2.32 6.03 -10.78
CA ASP A 165 2.23 6.41 -12.21
C ASP A 165 1.55 5.33 -13.07
N VAL A 166 1.23 4.17 -12.47
CA VAL A 166 0.65 3.03 -13.18
C VAL A 166 -0.87 3.22 -13.32
N ASP A 167 -1.35 3.21 -14.56
CA ASP A 167 -2.76 3.41 -14.93
C ASP A 167 -3.36 2.27 -15.77
N SER A 168 -2.53 1.30 -16.16
CA SER A 168 -2.92 0.14 -16.96
C SER A 168 -2.08 -1.09 -16.62
N ALA A 169 -2.50 -2.26 -17.08
CA ALA A 169 -1.73 -3.50 -16.93
C ALA A 169 -0.40 -3.43 -17.68
N GLU A 170 -0.37 -2.77 -18.83
CA GLU A 170 0.82 -2.52 -19.64
C GLU A 170 1.82 -1.64 -18.87
N ALA A 171 1.34 -0.53 -18.31
CA ALA A 171 2.16 0.37 -17.49
C ALA A 171 2.72 -0.34 -16.24
N LEU A 172 1.95 -1.26 -15.63
CA LEU A 172 2.45 -2.10 -14.55
C LEU A 172 3.60 -3.00 -15.00
N ALA A 173 3.44 -3.65 -16.16
CA ALA A 173 4.48 -4.53 -16.71
C ALA A 173 5.78 -3.75 -17.01
N GLU A 174 5.66 -2.56 -17.59
CA GLU A 174 6.79 -1.64 -17.86
C GLU A 174 7.47 -1.18 -16.57
N TYR A 175 6.69 -0.75 -15.57
CA TYR A 175 7.21 -0.38 -14.25
C TYR A 175 8.00 -1.51 -13.59
N GLN A 176 7.46 -2.74 -13.62
CA GLN A 176 8.12 -3.92 -13.06
C GLN A 176 9.39 -4.29 -13.83
N ALA A 177 9.38 -4.17 -15.15
CA ALA A 177 10.57 -4.40 -16.00
C ALA A 177 11.69 -3.39 -15.67
N GLY A 178 11.34 -2.10 -15.58
CA GLY A 178 12.27 -1.04 -15.20
C GLY A 178 12.85 -1.23 -13.79
N LYS A 179 12.02 -1.66 -12.83
CA LYS A 179 12.48 -1.97 -11.46
C LYS A 179 13.47 -3.13 -11.44
N ARG A 180 13.24 -4.18 -12.25
CA ARG A 180 14.18 -5.31 -12.39
C ARG A 180 15.49 -4.89 -13.01
N ALA A 181 15.46 -4.09 -14.09
CA ALA A 181 16.65 -3.58 -14.76
C ALA A 181 17.53 -2.75 -13.82
N ARG A 182 16.95 -1.76 -13.12
CA ARG A 182 17.68 -0.94 -12.14
C ARG A 182 18.30 -1.77 -11.02
N LYS A 183 17.60 -2.81 -10.54
CA LYS A 183 18.13 -3.72 -9.52
C LYS A 183 19.30 -4.56 -10.05
N ALA A 184 19.24 -5.01 -11.29
CA ALA A 184 20.33 -5.75 -11.95
C ALA A 184 21.58 -4.88 -12.14
N GLU A 185 21.40 -3.64 -12.60
CA GLU A 185 22.48 -2.66 -12.76
C GLU A 185 23.16 -2.33 -11.42
N ALA A 186 22.37 -2.09 -10.36
CA ALA A 186 22.90 -1.83 -9.03
C ALA A 186 23.72 -3.00 -8.48
N ARG A 187 23.27 -4.25 -8.70
CA ARG A 187 24.01 -5.46 -8.31
C ARG A 187 25.32 -5.61 -9.12
N ALA A 188 25.28 -5.35 -10.43
CA ALA A 188 26.46 -5.40 -11.29
C ALA A 188 27.50 -4.34 -10.88
N ALA A 189 27.07 -3.16 -10.47
CA ALA A 189 27.95 -2.11 -9.96
C ALA A 189 28.63 -2.49 -8.63
N GLN A 190 27.88 -3.15 -7.71
CA GLN A 190 28.40 -3.62 -6.41
C GLN A 190 29.33 -4.84 -6.55
N GLY A 191 29.13 -5.69 -7.55
CA GLY A 191 29.99 -6.85 -7.81
C GLY A 191 31.29 -6.53 -8.54
N LYS A 192 31.54 -5.27 -8.93
CA LYS A 192 32.77 -4.78 -9.56
C LYS A 192 33.68 -4.00 -8.60
N ALA A 193 33.26 -3.84 -7.33
CA ALA A 193 34.03 -3.24 -6.25
C ALA A 193 34.56 -4.34 -5.32
#